data_a6e6001ba6f5ef766c2821acbd2cce9a
#
_entry.id   a6e6001ba6f5ef766c2821acbd2cce9a
#
_cell.length_a   1.000
_cell.length_b   1.000
_cell.length_c   1.000
_cell.angle_alpha   90.00
_cell.angle_beta   90.00
_cell.angle_gamma   90.00
#
_symmetry.space_group_name_H-M   'P 1'
#
loop_
_entity.id
_entity.type
_entity.pdbx_description
1 polymer ?
#
loop_
_entity_poly.entity_id
_entity_poly.type
_entity_poly.pdbx_seq_one_letter_code
_entity_poly.pdbx_strand_id
1 'polypeptide(L)'
;IQFDFDGVTKVQVCDPVSWEVLDNLDEAWIHPKEFFMTSPERFEKALESIETELDGRIAHFKSLGKDLEAHRIEQKTRYDLEMLREIGHCQSIENYSLHFDGRERGQRPYCLLDFFAACAKQFHGDPRKFLVIMDESHVSLPQVGGMYHGDRSRKESLIEHGFRLPTAADNRPLKIPEFQSLVPQMVYVSATPGERELRHLCEVTNQTIPNGLLHAQSSGGAGPPDLSK
;
A
#
# COMPACT_ATOMS: atom_id res chain seq x y z
N ILE A 1 14.63 -26.24 -2.13
CA ILE A 1 15.45 -26.49 -0.93
C ILE A 1 15.09 -27.87 -0.42
N GLN A 2 16.07 -28.71 -0.22
CA GLN A 2 15.90 -30.05 0.33
C GLN A 2 16.31 -30.06 1.80
N PHE A 3 15.49 -30.68 2.64
CA PHE A 3 15.72 -30.81 4.09
C PHE A 3 15.84 -32.28 4.49
N ASP A 4 16.59 -32.54 5.54
CA ASP A 4 16.51 -33.77 6.33
C ASP A 4 16.35 -33.43 7.83
N PHE A 5 16.49 -34.42 8.71
CA PHE A 5 16.31 -34.24 10.16
C PHE A 5 17.29 -33.22 10.78
N ASP A 6 18.45 -33.03 10.17
CA ASP A 6 19.52 -32.14 10.70
C ASP A 6 19.49 -30.76 10.04
N GLY A 7 18.62 -30.49 9.06
CA GLY A 7 18.47 -29.18 8.43
C GLY A 7 18.49 -29.19 6.90
N VAL A 8 19.01 -28.11 6.32
CA VAL A 8 19.10 -27.96 4.86
C VAL A 8 20.26 -28.79 4.31
N THR A 9 19.96 -29.70 3.40
CA THR A 9 20.98 -30.58 2.76
C THR A 9 21.39 -30.09 1.38
N LYS A 10 20.46 -29.47 0.64
CA LYS A 10 20.74 -28.94 -0.70
C LYS A 10 19.87 -27.70 -1.01
N VAL A 11 20.46 -26.77 -1.72
CA VAL A 11 19.77 -25.63 -2.33
C VAL A 11 19.99 -25.69 -3.83
N GLN A 12 18.91 -25.85 -4.60
CA GLN A 12 18.95 -26.07 -6.03
C GLN A 12 17.98 -25.15 -6.77
N VAL A 13 18.39 -24.68 -7.94
CA VAL A 13 17.49 -24.05 -8.91
C VAL A 13 16.97 -25.16 -9.82
N CYS A 14 15.66 -25.28 -9.90
CA CYS A 14 15.02 -26.27 -10.74
C CYS A 14 14.09 -25.59 -11.75
N ASP A 15 13.93 -26.22 -12.91
CA ASP A 15 12.87 -25.84 -13.84
C ASP A 15 11.50 -26.03 -13.17
N PRO A 16 10.59 -25.06 -13.20
CA PRO A 16 9.33 -25.13 -12.48
C PRO A 16 8.32 -26.16 -13.06
N VAL A 17 8.56 -26.67 -14.27
CA VAL A 17 7.68 -27.61 -14.95
C VAL A 17 8.26 -29.03 -14.93
N SER A 18 9.52 -29.19 -15.37
CA SER A 18 10.18 -30.50 -15.46
C SER A 18 10.82 -30.96 -14.17
N TRP A 19 11.06 -30.03 -13.22
CA TRP A 19 11.82 -30.27 -11.98
C TRP A 19 13.28 -30.66 -12.21
N GLU A 20 13.79 -30.50 -13.44
CA GLU A 20 15.20 -30.71 -13.72
C GLU A 20 16.05 -29.71 -12.96
N VAL A 21 17.13 -30.16 -12.35
CA VAL A 21 18.07 -29.32 -11.64
C VAL A 21 18.88 -28.52 -12.64
N LEU A 22 18.76 -27.21 -12.62
CA LEU A 22 19.49 -26.28 -13.47
C LEU A 22 20.80 -25.83 -12.84
N ASP A 23 20.82 -25.66 -11.51
CA ASP A 23 22.00 -25.20 -10.79
C ASP A 23 21.96 -25.62 -9.31
N ASN A 24 23.13 -25.68 -8.66
CA ASN A 24 23.27 -25.89 -7.22
C ASN A 24 23.80 -24.62 -6.59
N LEU A 25 23.17 -24.16 -5.53
CA LEU A 25 23.51 -22.96 -4.81
C LEU A 25 24.05 -23.28 -3.41
N ASP A 26 25.00 -22.51 -2.92
CA ASP A 26 25.49 -22.60 -1.54
C ASP A 26 24.49 -21.96 -0.56
N GLU A 27 23.76 -20.93 -1.02
CA GLU A 27 22.75 -20.21 -0.23
C GLU A 27 21.57 -19.76 -1.09
N ALA A 28 20.41 -19.56 -0.46
CA ALA A 28 19.25 -18.92 -1.07
C ALA A 28 18.62 -17.91 -0.12
N TRP A 29 18.28 -16.74 -0.67
CA TRP A 29 17.57 -15.70 0.06
C TRP A 29 16.09 -15.85 -0.15
N ILE A 30 15.36 -16.12 0.94
CA ILE A 30 13.90 -16.19 0.94
C ILE A 30 13.38 -14.92 1.58
N HIS A 31 12.83 -14.05 0.74
CA HIS A 31 12.22 -12.81 1.22
C HIS A 31 10.85 -13.09 1.85
N PRO A 32 10.49 -12.39 2.94
CA PRO A 32 9.17 -12.51 3.51
C PRO A 32 8.10 -12.08 2.52
N LYS A 33 6.95 -12.74 2.57
CA LYS A 33 5.79 -12.41 1.73
C LYS A 33 5.21 -11.03 2.06
N GLU A 34 5.31 -10.61 3.32
CA GLU A 34 4.67 -9.41 3.84
C GLU A 34 5.68 -8.43 4.42
N PHE A 35 5.38 -7.12 4.27
CA PHE A 35 6.29 -6.03 4.66
C PHE A 35 6.15 -5.59 6.12
N PHE A 36 5.32 -6.27 6.92
CA PHE A 36 5.04 -5.90 8.31
C PHE A 36 5.99 -6.54 9.33
N MET A 37 7.13 -7.06 8.88
CA MET A 37 8.15 -7.58 9.77
C MET A 37 8.85 -6.45 10.50
N THR A 38 8.91 -6.56 11.82
CA THR A 38 9.55 -5.59 12.71
C THR A 38 10.38 -6.31 13.77
N SER A 39 11.22 -5.57 14.52
CA SER A 39 11.97 -6.19 15.61
C SER A 39 11.02 -6.64 16.73
N PRO A 40 11.41 -7.67 17.53
CA PRO A 40 10.59 -8.16 18.63
C PRO A 40 10.16 -7.04 19.60
N GLU A 41 11.06 -6.11 19.92
CA GLU A 41 10.75 -5.00 20.83
C GLU A 41 9.71 -4.02 20.23
N ARG A 42 9.76 -3.79 18.93
CA ARG A 42 8.76 -2.97 18.24
C ARG A 42 7.43 -3.70 18.12
N PHE A 43 7.49 -5.01 17.94
CA PHE A 43 6.30 -5.84 17.84
C PHE A 43 5.49 -5.78 19.15
N GLU A 44 6.13 -5.97 20.30
CA GLU A 44 5.47 -5.88 21.61
C GLU A 44 4.87 -4.48 21.85
N LYS A 45 5.61 -3.42 21.56
CA LYS A 45 5.09 -2.04 21.65
C LYS A 45 3.90 -1.80 20.72
N ALA A 46 3.89 -2.41 19.53
CA ALA A 46 2.75 -2.31 18.63
C ALA A 46 1.51 -2.98 19.23
N LEU A 47 1.66 -4.17 19.84
CA LEU A 47 0.54 -4.86 20.51
C LEU A 47 -0.03 -4.02 21.67
N GLU A 48 0.82 -3.47 22.53
CA GLU A 48 0.40 -2.57 23.62
C GLU A 48 -0.33 -1.32 23.09
N SER A 49 0.16 -0.75 21.98
CA SER A 49 -0.44 0.42 21.35
C SER A 49 -1.80 0.09 20.73
N ILE A 50 -1.98 -1.09 20.13
CA ILE A 50 -3.27 -1.57 19.60
C ILE A 50 -4.26 -1.77 20.75
N GLU A 51 -3.84 -2.37 21.87
CA GLU A 51 -4.69 -2.54 23.05
C GLU A 51 -5.16 -1.20 23.61
N THR A 52 -4.25 -0.24 23.74
CA THR A 52 -4.57 1.11 24.20
C THR A 52 -5.60 1.81 23.31
N GLU A 53 -5.44 1.70 21.98
CA GLU A 53 -6.41 2.26 21.02
C GLU A 53 -7.76 1.55 21.13
N LEU A 54 -7.75 0.22 21.29
CA LEU A 54 -8.97 -0.59 21.46
C LEU A 54 -9.76 -0.15 22.67
N ASP A 55 -9.12 -0.03 23.83
CA ASP A 55 -9.79 0.35 25.08
C ASP A 55 -10.40 1.76 24.98
N GLY A 56 -9.67 2.69 24.38
CA GLY A 56 -10.18 4.03 24.08
C GLY A 56 -11.39 3.99 23.13
N ARG A 57 -11.36 3.11 22.12
CA ARG A 57 -12.46 2.98 21.15
C ARG A 57 -13.70 2.34 21.75
N ILE A 58 -13.55 1.32 22.61
CA ILE A 58 -14.63 0.70 23.36
C ILE A 58 -15.32 1.73 24.26
N ALA A 59 -14.54 2.50 25.02
CA ALA A 59 -15.05 3.57 25.88
C ALA A 59 -15.83 4.62 25.08
N HIS A 60 -15.31 5.01 23.92
CA HIS A 60 -15.99 5.93 23.01
C HIS A 60 -17.34 5.40 22.53
N PHE A 61 -17.42 4.15 22.05
CA PHE A 61 -18.67 3.58 21.60
C PHE A 61 -19.70 3.45 22.73
N LYS A 62 -19.28 3.02 23.92
CA LYS A 62 -20.15 2.93 25.10
C LYS A 62 -20.70 4.30 25.50
N SER A 63 -19.89 5.36 25.43
CA SER A 63 -20.35 6.73 25.73
C SER A 63 -21.42 7.25 24.77
N LEU A 64 -21.47 6.67 23.56
CA LEU A 64 -22.49 6.99 22.55
C LEU A 64 -23.70 6.02 22.57
N GLY A 65 -23.75 5.07 23.51
CA GLY A 65 -24.80 4.03 23.55
C GLY A 65 -24.70 3.01 22.41
N LYS A 66 -23.53 2.89 21.76
CA LYS A 66 -23.25 1.96 20.65
C LYS A 66 -22.63 0.66 21.18
N ASP A 67 -23.37 -0.09 21.97
CA ASP A 67 -22.87 -1.30 22.64
C ASP A 67 -22.55 -2.44 21.65
N LEU A 68 -23.28 -2.54 20.54
CA LEU A 68 -23.01 -3.53 19.50
C LEU A 68 -21.69 -3.28 18.80
N GLU A 69 -21.39 -2.03 18.45
CA GLU A 69 -20.14 -1.61 17.84
C GLU A 69 -18.97 -1.81 18.82
N ALA A 70 -19.17 -1.49 20.11
CA ALA A 70 -18.18 -1.73 21.15
C ALA A 70 -17.85 -3.21 21.28
N HIS A 71 -18.85 -4.07 21.36
CA HIS A 71 -18.64 -5.53 21.44
C HIS A 71 -17.95 -6.09 20.19
N ARG A 72 -18.37 -5.65 19.00
CA ARG A 72 -17.81 -6.09 17.73
C ARG A 72 -16.33 -5.75 17.58
N ILE A 73 -15.95 -4.50 17.86
CA ILE A 73 -14.54 -4.09 17.76
C ILE A 73 -13.69 -4.79 18.82
N GLU A 74 -14.22 -4.98 20.03
CA GLU A 74 -13.54 -5.69 21.09
C GLU A 74 -13.25 -7.14 20.70
N GLN A 75 -14.27 -7.88 20.30
CA GLN A 75 -14.14 -9.29 19.91
C GLN A 75 -13.14 -9.47 18.76
N LYS A 76 -13.29 -8.66 17.71
CA LYS A 76 -12.41 -8.75 16.53
C LYS A 76 -10.97 -8.43 16.87
N THR A 77 -10.71 -7.33 17.57
CA THR A 77 -9.35 -6.87 17.84
C THR A 77 -8.65 -7.77 18.87
N ARG A 78 -9.34 -8.25 19.91
CA ARG A 78 -8.75 -9.21 20.86
C ARG A 78 -8.37 -10.53 20.18
N TYR A 79 -9.21 -11.04 19.29
CA TYR A 79 -8.87 -12.21 18.48
C TYR A 79 -7.64 -11.96 17.59
N ASP A 80 -7.55 -10.79 16.92
CA ASP A 80 -6.39 -10.45 16.11
C ASP A 80 -5.10 -10.35 16.94
N LEU A 81 -5.19 -9.76 18.14
CA LEU A 81 -4.05 -9.68 19.08
C LEU A 81 -3.59 -11.05 19.57
N GLU A 82 -4.52 -11.97 19.82
CA GLU A 82 -4.19 -13.36 20.18
C GLU A 82 -3.46 -14.05 19.02
N MET A 83 -3.97 -13.95 17.81
CA MET A 83 -3.31 -14.48 16.61
C MET A 83 -1.91 -13.88 16.40
N LEU A 84 -1.76 -12.58 16.61
CA LEU A 84 -0.46 -11.92 16.52
C LEU A 84 0.54 -12.45 17.56
N ARG A 85 0.11 -12.71 18.79
CA ARG A 85 0.97 -13.26 19.86
C ARG A 85 1.36 -14.72 19.57
N GLU A 86 0.42 -15.54 19.12
CA GLU A 86 0.64 -16.98 18.96
C GLU A 86 1.41 -17.34 17.67
N ILE A 87 1.08 -16.68 16.57
CA ILE A 87 1.64 -17.02 15.25
C ILE A 87 2.33 -15.85 14.52
N GLY A 88 2.36 -14.68 15.13
CA GLY A 88 2.99 -13.49 14.54
C GLY A 88 2.21 -12.87 13.38
N HIS A 89 0.98 -13.34 13.10
CA HIS A 89 0.19 -12.89 11.96
C HIS A 89 -1.32 -12.93 12.29
N CYS A 90 -2.08 -11.98 11.72
CA CYS A 90 -3.53 -12.03 11.71
C CYS A 90 -4.09 -11.64 10.34
N GLN A 91 -5.34 -12.01 10.08
CA GLN A 91 -6.01 -11.61 8.86
C GLN A 91 -6.19 -10.09 8.82
N SER A 92 -5.80 -9.47 7.72
CA SER A 92 -5.85 -8.00 7.53
C SER A 92 -4.93 -7.22 8.49
N ILE A 93 -3.74 -7.78 8.78
CA ILE A 93 -2.68 -7.16 9.59
C ILE A 93 -2.33 -5.74 9.12
N GLU A 94 -2.52 -5.44 7.84
CA GLU A 94 -2.30 -4.12 7.25
C GLU A 94 -3.13 -3.00 7.92
N ASN A 95 -4.25 -3.34 8.58
CA ASN A 95 -5.05 -2.34 9.30
C ASN A 95 -4.37 -1.86 10.59
N TYR A 96 -3.37 -2.57 11.05
CA TYR A 96 -2.55 -2.24 12.22
C TYR A 96 -1.17 -1.68 11.84
N SER A 97 -0.90 -1.46 10.54
CA SER A 97 0.41 -1.08 10.02
C SER A 97 1.01 0.16 10.69
N LEU A 98 0.20 1.14 11.07
CA LEU A 98 0.64 2.34 11.77
C LEU A 98 1.39 2.00 13.08
N HIS A 99 0.91 1.01 13.82
CA HIS A 99 1.52 0.57 15.08
C HIS A 99 2.85 -0.15 14.87
N PHE A 100 2.93 -0.96 13.81
CA PHE A 100 4.13 -1.75 13.50
C PHE A 100 5.27 -0.93 12.91
N ASP A 101 4.96 0.05 12.07
CA ASP A 101 5.98 0.87 11.41
C ASP A 101 6.31 2.16 12.18
N GLY A 102 5.56 2.46 13.24
CA GLY A 102 5.82 3.60 14.13
C GLY A 102 5.59 4.97 13.48
N ARG A 103 4.76 5.03 12.43
CA ARG A 103 4.35 6.29 11.81
C ARG A 103 3.42 7.09 12.74
N GLU A 104 3.41 8.38 12.55
CA GLU A 104 2.40 9.24 13.16
C GLU A 104 1.08 9.19 12.38
N ARG A 105 -0.03 9.46 13.06
CA ARG A 105 -1.35 9.54 12.43
C ARG A 105 -1.36 10.57 11.30
N GLY A 106 -2.00 10.18 10.18
CA GLY A 106 -2.07 11.01 8.98
C GLY A 106 -0.87 10.90 8.05
N GLN A 107 0.25 10.36 8.49
CA GLN A 107 1.38 10.08 7.62
C GLN A 107 1.01 8.97 6.62
N ARG A 108 1.48 9.11 5.38
CA ARG A 108 1.28 8.09 4.36
C ARG A 108 2.05 6.80 4.69
N PRO A 109 1.55 5.63 4.34
CA PRO A 109 2.32 4.40 4.47
C PRO A 109 3.51 4.38 3.50
N TYR A 110 4.51 3.57 3.83
CA TYR A 110 5.57 3.23 2.89
C TYR A 110 4.98 2.47 1.70
N CYS A 111 5.51 2.72 0.53
CA CYS A 111 5.08 2.11 -0.72
C CYS A 111 6.28 1.69 -1.57
N LEU A 112 6.03 1.01 -2.68
CA LEU A 112 7.07 0.51 -3.58
C LEU A 112 8.03 1.62 -4.05
N LEU A 113 7.55 2.85 -4.23
CA LEU A 113 8.38 3.99 -4.63
C LEU A 113 9.43 4.36 -3.58
N ASP A 114 9.15 4.16 -2.29
CA ASP A 114 10.13 4.38 -1.22
C ASP A 114 11.28 3.38 -1.31
N PHE A 115 11.00 2.12 -1.67
CA PHE A 115 12.03 1.10 -1.90
C PHE A 115 12.88 1.45 -3.13
N PHE A 116 12.27 1.92 -4.22
CA PHE A 116 13.02 2.38 -5.39
C PHE A 116 13.93 3.56 -5.05
N ALA A 117 13.45 4.52 -4.26
CA ALA A 117 14.25 5.63 -3.79
C ALA A 117 15.42 5.16 -2.90
N ALA A 118 15.19 4.20 -2.00
CA ALA A 118 16.23 3.62 -1.16
C ALA A 118 17.28 2.87 -1.98
N CYS A 119 16.86 2.05 -2.95
CA CYS A 119 17.77 1.38 -3.88
C CYS A 119 18.57 2.38 -4.73
N ALA A 120 17.91 3.39 -5.29
CA ALA A 120 18.59 4.42 -6.07
C ALA A 120 19.65 5.18 -5.24
N LYS A 121 19.34 5.47 -3.97
CA LYS A 121 20.30 6.07 -3.04
C LYS A 121 21.49 5.14 -2.80
N GLN A 122 21.24 3.86 -2.57
CA GLN A 122 22.29 2.86 -2.32
C GLN A 122 23.23 2.68 -3.51
N PHE A 123 22.68 2.53 -4.73
CA PHE A 123 23.47 2.21 -5.92
C PHE A 123 24.02 3.43 -6.65
N HIS A 124 23.35 4.59 -6.53
CA HIS A 124 23.69 5.80 -7.30
C HIS A 124 23.99 7.01 -6.43
N GLY A 125 23.87 6.89 -5.11
CA GLY A 125 24.07 8.01 -4.19
C GLY A 125 22.92 9.04 -4.16
N ASP A 126 21.92 8.90 -5.03
CA ASP A 126 20.80 9.84 -5.19
C ASP A 126 19.46 9.09 -5.18
N PRO A 127 18.57 9.33 -4.19
CA PRO A 127 17.26 8.67 -4.09
C PRO A 127 16.30 9.03 -5.24
N ARG A 128 16.60 10.06 -6.02
CA ARG A 128 15.80 10.49 -7.17
C ARG A 128 16.24 9.87 -8.50
N LYS A 129 17.23 8.99 -8.50
CA LYS A 129 17.81 8.42 -9.71
C LYS A 129 17.14 7.13 -10.14
N PHE A 130 15.81 7.19 -10.35
CA PHE A 130 15.03 6.11 -10.95
C PHE A 130 13.96 6.66 -11.88
N LEU A 131 13.49 5.83 -12.79
CA LEU A 131 12.48 6.14 -13.79
C LEU A 131 11.23 5.27 -13.53
N VAL A 132 10.07 5.88 -13.59
CA VAL A 132 8.77 5.17 -13.61
C VAL A 132 8.21 5.21 -15.03
N ILE A 133 7.89 4.06 -15.57
CA ILE A 133 7.19 3.91 -16.84
C ILE A 133 5.77 3.48 -16.51
N MET A 134 4.80 4.35 -16.78
CA MET A 134 3.38 4.09 -16.53
C MET A 134 2.71 3.65 -17.81
N ASP A 135 2.47 2.36 -17.91
CA ASP A 135 1.75 1.78 -19.04
C ASP A 135 0.24 2.01 -18.91
N GLU A 136 -0.44 2.12 -20.05
CA GLU A 136 -1.86 2.48 -20.15
C GLU A 136 -2.22 3.66 -19.26
N SER A 137 -1.39 4.70 -19.32
CA SER A 137 -1.42 5.84 -18.41
C SER A 137 -2.75 6.58 -18.38
N HIS A 138 -3.50 6.58 -19.50
CA HIS A 138 -4.85 7.14 -19.60
C HIS A 138 -5.87 6.47 -18.67
N VAL A 139 -5.61 5.20 -18.25
CA VAL A 139 -6.40 4.46 -17.25
C VAL A 139 -5.73 4.51 -15.89
N SER A 140 -4.41 4.26 -15.85
CA SER A 140 -3.64 4.11 -14.61
C SER A 140 -3.59 5.39 -13.78
N LEU A 141 -3.39 6.55 -14.41
CA LEU A 141 -3.32 7.83 -13.71
C LEU A 141 -4.64 8.25 -13.04
N PRO A 142 -5.81 8.16 -13.71
CA PRO A 142 -7.11 8.34 -13.07
C PRO A 142 -7.37 7.35 -11.92
N GLN A 143 -6.96 6.08 -12.06
CA GLN A 143 -7.10 5.08 -11.00
C GLN A 143 -6.30 5.46 -9.74
N VAL A 144 -5.04 5.86 -9.89
CA VAL A 144 -4.23 6.36 -8.77
C VAL A 144 -4.94 7.54 -8.08
N GLY A 145 -5.57 8.44 -8.85
CA GLY A 145 -6.34 9.56 -8.31
C GLY A 145 -7.59 9.15 -7.53
N GLY A 146 -8.29 8.13 -8.00
CA GLY A 146 -9.55 7.66 -7.40
C GLY A 146 -9.38 6.77 -6.17
N MET A 147 -8.24 6.06 -6.07
CA MET A 147 -8.02 5.07 -5.00
C MET A 147 -8.16 5.64 -3.59
N TYR A 148 -7.61 6.82 -3.32
CA TYR A 148 -7.61 7.42 -1.99
C TYR A 148 -9.04 7.67 -1.48
N HIS A 149 -9.89 8.27 -2.28
CA HIS A 149 -11.25 8.64 -1.86
C HIS A 149 -12.13 7.41 -1.66
N GLY A 150 -12.05 6.42 -2.55
CA GLY A 150 -12.80 5.17 -2.42
C GLY A 150 -12.39 4.36 -1.19
N ASP A 151 -11.09 4.23 -0.93
CA ASP A 151 -10.58 3.53 0.25
C ASP A 151 -10.96 4.27 1.55
N ARG A 152 -10.84 5.59 1.54
CA ARG A 152 -11.19 6.45 2.68
C ARG A 152 -12.65 6.29 3.10
N SER A 153 -13.57 6.44 2.16
CA SER A 153 -15.01 6.31 2.42
C SER A 153 -15.37 4.93 2.98
N ARG A 154 -14.81 3.86 2.38
CA ARG A 154 -15.02 2.50 2.86
C ARG A 154 -14.51 2.32 4.29
N LYS A 155 -13.31 2.79 4.61
CA LYS A 155 -12.71 2.65 5.95
C LYS A 155 -13.43 3.47 7.00
N GLU A 156 -13.85 4.68 6.69
CA GLU A 156 -14.65 5.50 7.60
C GLU A 156 -15.95 4.78 8.01
N SER A 157 -16.65 4.17 7.06
CA SER A 157 -17.83 3.35 7.36
C SER A 157 -17.49 2.15 8.25
N LEU A 158 -16.41 1.43 7.97
CA LEU A 158 -15.98 0.27 8.78
C LEU A 158 -15.59 0.69 10.22
N ILE A 159 -14.96 1.83 10.39
CA ILE A 159 -14.57 2.38 11.68
C ILE A 159 -15.81 2.83 12.46
N GLU A 160 -16.75 3.52 11.79
CA GLU A 160 -17.98 4.00 12.42
C GLU A 160 -18.85 2.86 12.97
N HIS A 161 -18.88 1.72 12.28
CA HIS A 161 -19.68 0.57 12.66
C HIS A 161 -18.91 -0.50 13.49
N GLY A 162 -17.72 -0.17 14.00
CA GLY A 162 -16.96 -1.05 14.89
C GLY A 162 -16.31 -2.27 14.22
N PHE A 163 -16.01 -2.21 12.92
CA PHE A 163 -15.31 -3.27 12.21
C PHE A 163 -13.79 -3.05 12.14
N ARG A 164 -13.33 -1.82 12.35
CA ARG A 164 -11.91 -1.44 12.31
C ARG A 164 -11.59 -0.39 13.38
N LEU A 165 -10.34 -0.40 13.87
CA LEU A 165 -9.81 0.67 14.69
C LEU A 165 -9.59 1.95 13.85
N PRO A 166 -9.61 3.13 14.45
CA PRO A 166 -9.38 4.40 13.76
C PRO A 166 -8.07 4.45 12.95
N THR A 167 -6.99 3.85 13.45
CA THR A 167 -5.68 3.78 12.78
C THR A 167 -5.70 3.02 11.45
N ALA A 168 -6.70 2.16 11.21
CA ALA A 168 -6.87 1.49 9.92
C ALA A 168 -7.01 2.48 8.74
N ALA A 169 -7.51 3.70 9.00
CA ALA A 169 -7.60 4.76 8.01
C ALA A 169 -6.22 5.28 7.54
N ASP A 170 -5.16 5.06 8.33
CA ASP A 170 -3.80 5.50 8.01
C ASP A 170 -3.05 4.50 7.10
N ASN A 171 -3.55 3.27 6.94
CA ASN A 171 -3.14 2.37 5.85
C ASN A 171 -3.94 2.70 4.60
N ARG A 172 -3.47 3.61 3.80
CA ARG A 172 -4.21 4.22 2.69
C ARG A 172 -3.38 4.32 1.42
N PRO A 173 -4.02 4.33 0.25
CA PRO A 173 -3.36 4.71 -0.99
C PRO A 173 -2.76 6.12 -0.93
N LEU A 174 -1.80 6.37 -1.79
CA LEU A 174 -1.24 7.70 -1.99
C LEU A 174 -2.30 8.65 -2.56
N LYS A 175 -2.23 9.89 -2.15
CA LYS A 175 -2.89 10.99 -2.88
C LYS A 175 -2.08 11.34 -4.13
N ILE A 176 -2.71 11.90 -5.15
CA ILE A 176 -2.01 12.32 -6.37
C ILE A 176 -0.80 13.21 -6.10
N PRO A 177 -0.87 14.26 -5.27
CA PRO A 177 0.31 15.08 -4.99
C PRO A 177 1.43 14.30 -4.30
N GLU A 178 1.09 13.33 -3.43
CA GLU A 178 2.09 12.47 -2.78
C GLU A 178 2.77 11.56 -3.80
N PHE A 179 1.98 10.93 -4.70
CA PHE A 179 2.51 10.12 -5.79
C PHE A 179 3.45 10.94 -6.68
N GLN A 180 3.03 12.09 -7.13
CA GLN A 180 3.84 12.99 -7.97
C GLN A 180 5.15 13.43 -7.28
N SER A 181 5.11 13.68 -5.97
CA SER A 181 6.31 14.08 -5.22
C SER A 181 7.34 12.95 -5.06
N LEU A 182 6.87 11.69 -5.08
CA LEU A 182 7.74 10.51 -4.94
C LEU A 182 8.37 10.08 -6.27
N VAL A 183 7.76 10.41 -7.39
CA VAL A 183 8.24 10.01 -8.71
C VAL A 183 9.13 11.10 -9.30
N PRO A 184 10.45 10.90 -9.39
CA PRO A 184 11.35 11.94 -9.87
C PRO A 184 11.32 12.10 -11.40
N GLN A 185 11.07 11.01 -12.12
CA GLN A 185 10.98 10.98 -13.58
C GLN A 185 9.89 9.99 -14.00
N MET A 186 9.04 10.39 -14.95
CA MET A 186 7.97 9.55 -15.45
C MET A 186 7.87 9.59 -16.98
N VAL A 187 7.64 8.41 -17.54
CA VAL A 187 7.24 8.23 -18.94
C VAL A 187 5.82 7.70 -18.96
N TYR A 188 4.95 8.40 -19.63
CA TYR A 188 3.59 7.94 -19.90
C TYR A 188 3.57 7.15 -21.21
N VAL A 189 3.01 5.96 -21.19
CA VAL A 189 2.79 5.11 -22.36
C VAL A 189 1.29 4.91 -22.54
N SER A 190 0.76 5.34 -23.67
CA SER A 190 -0.65 5.20 -23.98
C SER A 190 -0.89 5.36 -25.48
N ALA A 191 -1.74 4.52 -26.04
CA ALA A 191 -2.23 4.69 -27.41
C ALA A 191 -3.22 5.87 -27.52
N THR A 192 -3.87 6.24 -26.41
CA THR A 192 -4.90 7.29 -26.34
C THR A 192 -4.67 8.16 -25.10
N PRO A 193 -3.65 9.05 -25.10
CA PRO A 193 -3.32 9.88 -23.94
C PRO A 193 -4.53 10.70 -23.47
N GLY A 194 -4.81 10.66 -22.17
CA GLY A 194 -5.91 11.38 -21.56
C GLY A 194 -5.60 12.87 -21.29
N GLU A 195 -6.62 13.66 -21.01
CA GLU A 195 -6.48 15.08 -20.74
C GLU A 195 -5.58 15.37 -19.53
N ARG A 196 -5.65 14.54 -18.47
CA ARG A 196 -4.82 14.69 -17.27
C ARG A 196 -3.33 14.50 -17.54
N GLU A 197 -2.97 13.53 -18.38
CA GLU A 197 -1.59 13.28 -18.79
C GLU A 197 -1.04 14.46 -19.59
N LEU A 198 -1.82 14.95 -20.54
CA LEU A 198 -1.46 16.08 -21.38
C LEU A 198 -1.30 17.36 -20.56
N ARG A 199 -2.20 17.63 -19.62
CA ARG A 199 -2.09 18.77 -18.69
C ARG A 199 -0.83 18.66 -17.83
N HIS A 200 -0.59 17.52 -17.22
CA HIS A 200 0.60 17.32 -16.37
C HIS A 200 1.89 17.48 -17.18
N LEU A 201 1.94 16.96 -18.41
CA LEU A 201 3.06 17.15 -19.31
C LEU A 201 3.29 18.63 -19.62
N CYS A 202 2.25 19.39 -19.88
CA CYS A 202 2.34 20.83 -20.16
C CYS A 202 2.84 21.63 -18.94
N GLU A 203 2.37 21.27 -17.74
CA GLU A 203 2.81 21.92 -16.49
C GLU A 203 4.32 21.68 -16.25
N VAL A 204 4.79 20.46 -16.49
CA VAL A 204 6.20 20.08 -16.27
C VAL A 204 7.13 20.63 -17.35
N THR A 205 6.66 20.69 -18.61
CA THR A 205 7.51 21.09 -19.76
C THR A 205 7.36 22.57 -20.14
N ASN A 206 6.43 23.30 -19.55
CA ASN A 206 6.04 24.65 -19.96
C ASN A 206 5.61 24.75 -21.45
N GLN A 207 5.08 23.66 -21.99
CA GLN A 207 4.58 23.61 -23.38
C GLN A 207 3.06 23.65 -23.41
N THR A 208 2.50 24.20 -24.49
CA THR A 208 1.05 24.21 -24.71
C THR A 208 0.62 22.95 -25.46
N ILE A 209 -0.54 22.38 -25.06
CA ILE A 209 -1.13 21.25 -25.76
C ILE A 209 -1.48 21.68 -27.21
N PRO A 210 -1.00 20.95 -28.23
CA PRO A 210 -1.43 21.22 -29.62
C PRO A 210 -2.95 21.09 -29.75
N ASN A 211 -3.58 22.08 -30.37
CA ASN A 211 -5.04 22.22 -30.47
C ASN A 211 -5.81 21.05 -31.13
N GLY A 212 -5.16 20.02 -31.62
CA GLY A 212 -5.83 18.83 -32.20
C GLY A 212 -5.95 17.64 -31.25
N LEU A 213 -5.18 17.60 -30.18
CA LEU A 213 -5.12 16.41 -29.29
C LEU A 213 -6.28 16.36 -28.26
N LEU A 214 -6.85 17.50 -27.87
CA LEU A 214 -7.97 17.56 -26.91
C LEU A 214 -9.32 17.25 -27.54
N HIS A 215 -9.48 17.39 -28.86
CA HIS A 215 -10.77 17.21 -29.55
C HIS A 215 -11.02 15.77 -30.04
N ALA A 216 -10.02 14.92 -30.06
CA ALA A 216 -10.16 13.54 -30.52
C ALA A 216 -10.97 12.63 -29.58
N GLN A 217 -11.19 13.04 -28.35
CA GLN A 217 -11.86 12.22 -27.32
C GLN A 217 -13.33 12.57 -27.06
N SER A 218 -13.84 13.67 -27.58
CA SER A 218 -15.22 14.11 -27.34
C SER A 218 -16.28 13.39 -28.18
N SER A 219 -15.89 12.46 -29.05
CA SER A 219 -16.82 11.74 -29.97
C SER A 219 -17.08 10.28 -29.61
N GLY A 220 -16.59 9.80 -28.46
CA GLY A 220 -16.77 8.40 -28.05
C GLY A 220 -16.91 8.21 -26.56
N GLY A 221 -18.15 8.13 -26.06
CA GLY A 221 -18.43 7.55 -24.75
C GLY A 221 -18.69 8.56 -23.63
N ALA A 222 -19.66 8.25 -22.80
CA ALA A 222 -20.12 9.01 -21.64
C ALA A 222 -18.96 9.58 -20.80
N GLY A 223 -19.01 10.87 -20.52
CA GLY A 223 -18.01 11.57 -19.72
C GLY A 223 -17.85 10.97 -18.31
N PRO A 224 -16.65 11.09 -17.73
CA PRO A 224 -16.42 10.63 -16.36
C PRO A 224 -17.32 11.39 -15.37
N PRO A 225 -17.70 10.77 -14.25
CA PRO A 225 -18.50 11.43 -13.22
C PRO A 225 -17.77 12.67 -12.70
N ASP A 226 -18.52 13.74 -12.50
CA ASP A 226 -18.05 14.98 -11.92
C ASP A 226 -17.57 14.74 -10.48
N LEU A 227 -16.27 14.82 -10.24
CA LEU A 227 -15.62 14.61 -8.94
C LEU A 227 -15.35 15.94 -8.21
N SER A 228 -16.12 16.99 -8.49
CA SER A 228 -16.03 18.29 -7.80
C SER A 228 -16.89 18.41 -6.55
N LYS A 229 -17.36 17.29 -5.99
CA LYS A 229 -18.06 17.26 -4.69
C LYS A 229 -17.33 16.43 -3.67
#